data_0bab3e05e326ae25506c0535f5a6e1d7
#
_entry.id   0bab3e05e326ae25506c0535f5a6e1d7
#
_cell.length_a   1.000
_cell.length_b   1.000
_cell.length_c   1.000
_cell.angle_alpha   90.00
_cell.angle_beta   90.00
_cell.angle_gamma   90.00
#
_symmetry.space_group_name_H-M   'P 1'
#
loop_
_entity.id
_entity.type
_entity.pdbx_description
1 polymer ?
#
loop_
_entity_poly.entity_id
_entity_poly.type
_entity_poly.pdbx_seq_one_letter_code
_entity_poly.pdbx_strand_id
1 'polypeptide(L)'
;MLNLIVSLLILPLMATDTAKQARFTPKDLPYAYDALAPQVSEETLRFHHDKHYVGYVNKLNELIVDTPYAEQPLEDIVVSADGAIFNNAAQMWNHEFFFDELSPKAQTRPTGALLKAIDENFGSFDQLKAQMEKAAAGLFGSGWVWLAEDKSGKLAIVSEQNAGNPLRYGMKPLMCFDVWEHAYYIDYRNRRADAVAALWDRIDWTVVEERYAKK
;
A
#
# COMPACT_ATOMS: atom_id res chain seq x y z
N MET A 1 -6.08 73.60 -32.89
CA MET A 1 -6.82 72.43 -32.37
C MET A 1 -5.86 71.26 -32.35
N LEU A 2 -5.47 70.87 -31.11
CA LEU A 2 -4.45 69.82 -30.92
C LEU A 2 -5.18 68.52 -30.50
N ASN A 3 -5.20 67.52 -31.41
CA ASN A 3 -5.81 66.22 -31.13
C ASN A 3 -4.87 65.38 -30.29
N LEU A 4 -5.25 65.09 -29.04
CA LEU A 4 -4.56 64.17 -28.13
C LEU A 4 -5.07 62.78 -28.42
N ILE A 5 -4.21 61.91 -29.03
CA ILE A 5 -4.50 60.51 -29.20
C ILE A 5 -4.03 59.77 -27.92
N VAL A 6 -4.99 59.32 -27.10
CA VAL A 6 -4.70 58.47 -25.94
C VAL A 6 -4.60 57.01 -26.43
N SER A 7 -3.39 56.51 -26.54
CA SER A 7 -3.16 55.05 -26.80
C SER A 7 -3.38 54.28 -25.50
N LEU A 8 -4.46 53.48 -25.49
CA LEU A 8 -4.75 52.55 -24.41
C LEU A 8 -3.87 51.30 -24.60
N LEU A 9 -2.81 51.14 -23.79
CA LEU A 9 -2.02 49.93 -23.72
C LEU A 9 -2.85 48.86 -22.99
N ILE A 10 -3.34 47.86 -23.73
CA ILE A 10 -3.91 46.64 -23.17
C ILE A 10 -2.73 45.70 -22.87
N LEU A 11 -2.33 45.59 -21.61
CA LEU A 11 -1.41 44.50 -21.18
C LEU A 11 -2.17 43.19 -21.25
N PRO A 12 -1.60 42.13 -21.89
CA PRO A 12 -2.18 40.83 -21.78
C PRO A 12 -2.04 40.31 -20.33
N LEU A 13 -3.16 39.95 -19.75
CA LEU A 13 -3.21 39.24 -18.47
C LEU A 13 -2.60 37.85 -18.70
N MET A 14 -1.32 37.68 -18.37
CA MET A 14 -0.69 36.37 -18.33
C MET A 14 -1.39 35.57 -17.24
N ALA A 15 -2.27 34.65 -17.63
CA ALA A 15 -2.76 33.60 -16.76
C ALA A 15 -1.55 32.76 -16.33
N THR A 16 -1.10 32.95 -15.10
CA THR A 16 -0.14 32.01 -14.50
C THR A 16 -0.89 30.70 -14.29
N ASP A 17 -0.69 29.77 -15.21
CA ASP A 17 -1.06 28.37 -15.03
C ASP A 17 -0.19 27.81 -13.91
N THR A 18 -0.58 28.05 -12.66
CA THR A 18 0.01 27.39 -11.50
C THR A 18 -0.43 25.93 -11.60
N ALA A 19 0.36 25.10 -12.27
CA ALA A 19 0.20 23.67 -12.19
C ALA A 19 0.05 23.33 -10.71
N LYS A 20 -1.14 22.92 -10.30
CA LYS A 20 -1.40 22.49 -8.91
C LYS A 20 -0.39 21.41 -8.58
N GLN A 21 0.46 21.65 -7.58
CA GLN A 21 1.48 20.69 -7.14
C GLN A 21 0.78 19.39 -6.74
N ALA A 22 1.32 18.24 -7.19
CA ALA A 22 0.79 16.94 -6.82
C ALA A 22 0.75 16.80 -5.28
N ARG A 23 -0.39 16.36 -4.75
CA ARG A 23 -0.61 16.23 -3.29
C ARG A 23 0.22 15.10 -2.69
N PHE A 24 0.33 14.00 -3.42
CA PHE A 24 1.09 12.81 -3.02
C PHE A 24 2.27 12.60 -3.95
N THR A 25 3.42 12.25 -3.36
CA THR A 25 4.65 11.91 -4.10
C THR A 25 4.96 10.44 -3.84
N PRO A 26 5.29 9.67 -4.88
CA PRO A 26 5.74 8.29 -4.67
C PRO A 26 6.94 8.25 -3.72
N LYS A 27 6.93 7.32 -2.78
CA LYS A 27 8.05 7.04 -1.89
C LYS A 27 9.02 6.08 -2.55
N ASP A 28 10.31 6.25 -2.31
CA ASP A 28 11.32 5.27 -2.71
C ASP A 28 11.19 3.98 -1.89
N LEU A 29 11.63 2.86 -2.46
CA LEU A 29 11.78 1.61 -1.71
C LEU A 29 12.86 1.77 -0.62
N PRO A 30 12.68 1.18 0.59
CA PRO A 30 13.69 1.22 1.64
C PRO A 30 14.89 0.30 1.39
N TYR A 31 14.95 -0.37 0.25
CA TYR A 31 15.99 -1.29 -0.19
C TYR A 31 16.22 -1.20 -1.71
N ALA A 32 17.35 -1.73 -2.20
CA ALA A 32 17.62 -1.80 -3.63
C ALA A 32 16.67 -2.78 -4.34
N TYR A 33 16.40 -2.55 -5.63
CA TYR A 33 15.45 -3.38 -6.40
C TYR A 33 15.82 -4.87 -6.47
N ASP A 34 17.10 -5.21 -6.39
CA ASP A 34 17.59 -6.60 -6.40
C ASP A 34 17.72 -7.23 -5.01
N ALA A 35 17.46 -6.46 -3.95
CA ALA A 35 17.76 -6.87 -2.57
C ALA A 35 16.87 -7.99 -2.04
N LEU A 36 15.69 -8.20 -2.61
CA LEU A 36 14.76 -9.24 -2.18
C LEU A 36 14.89 -10.56 -2.98
N ALA A 37 15.83 -10.61 -3.93
CA ALA A 37 16.08 -11.82 -4.69
C ALA A 37 16.61 -12.97 -3.78
N PRO A 38 16.32 -14.25 -4.10
CA PRO A 38 15.54 -14.72 -5.25
C PRO A 38 14.02 -14.73 -5.03
N GLN A 39 13.50 -14.34 -3.85
CA GLN A 39 12.07 -14.42 -3.51
C GLN A 39 11.23 -13.45 -4.35
N VAL A 40 11.75 -12.25 -4.59
CA VAL A 40 11.15 -11.26 -5.48
C VAL A 40 12.27 -10.72 -6.37
N SER A 41 12.14 -10.86 -7.68
CA SER A 41 13.15 -10.39 -8.62
C SER A 41 13.17 -8.86 -8.74
N GLU A 42 14.32 -8.33 -9.21
CA GLU A 42 14.43 -6.92 -9.58
C GLU A 42 13.36 -6.52 -10.61
N GLU A 43 13.11 -7.38 -11.61
CA GLU A 43 12.10 -7.12 -12.63
C GLU A 43 10.70 -6.96 -12.02
N THR A 44 10.31 -7.88 -11.14
CA THR A 44 9.04 -7.78 -10.41
C THR A 44 8.95 -6.47 -9.63
N LEU A 45 9.96 -6.11 -8.84
CA LEU A 45 9.94 -4.87 -8.06
C LEU A 45 9.89 -3.61 -8.92
N ARG A 46 10.58 -3.56 -10.06
CA ARG A 46 10.50 -2.41 -10.98
C ARG A 46 9.10 -2.24 -11.56
N PHE A 47 8.43 -3.32 -11.93
CA PHE A 47 7.04 -3.21 -12.38
C PHE A 47 6.09 -2.91 -11.23
N HIS A 48 6.24 -3.58 -10.11
CA HIS A 48 5.36 -3.44 -8.95
C HIS A 48 5.43 -2.02 -8.35
N HIS A 49 6.63 -1.48 -8.16
CA HIS A 49 6.84 -0.13 -7.64
C HIS A 49 6.67 0.94 -8.72
N ASP A 50 7.51 0.93 -9.79
CA ASP A 50 7.62 2.05 -10.71
C ASP A 50 6.42 2.18 -11.66
N LYS A 51 5.64 1.12 -11.85
CA LYS A 51 4.47 1.13 -12.75
C LYS A 51 3.17 1.05 -11.97
N HIS A 52 2.96 0.00 -11.14
CA HIS A 52 1.70 -0.17 -10.43
C HIS A 52 1.54 0.86 -9.31
N TYR A 53 2.44 0.88 -8.33
CA TYR A 53 2.34 1.82 -7.20
C TYR A 53 2.39 3.28 -7.67
N VAL A 54 3.39 3.67 -8.47
CA VAL A 54 3.49 5.04 -9.00
C VAL A 54 2.26 5.41 -9.84
N GLY A 55 1.71 4.47 -10.58
CA GLY A 55 0.46 4.65 -11.34
C GLY A 55 -0.72 5.00 -10.44
N TYR A 56 -0.88 4.32 -9.30
CA TYR A 56 -1.94 4.63 -8.33
C TYR A 56 -1.75 6.00 -7.68
N VAL A 57 -0.52 6.37 -7.32
CA VAL A 57 -0.21 7.70 -6.78
C VAL A 57 -0.59 8.80 -7.76
N ASN A 58 -0.15 8.68 -9.02
CA ASN A 58 -0.43 9.66 -10.06
C ASN A 58 -1.94 9.75 -10.32
N LYS A 59 -2.62 8.61 -10.39
CA LYS A 59 -4.08 8.59 -10.63
C LYS A 59 -4.87 9.15 -9.48
N LEU A 60 -4.46 8.90 -8.24
CA LEU A 60 -5.08 9.52 -7.07
C LEU A 60 -4.96 11.04 -7.13
N ASN A 61 -3.76 11.58 -7.41
CA ASN A 61 -3.53 13.01 -7.53
C ASN A 61 -4.44 13.66 -8.58
N GLU A 62 -4.68 13.00 -9.71
CA GLU A 62 -5.63 13.48 -10.74
C GLU A 62 -7.07 13.50 -10.23
N LEU A 63 -7.49 12.41 -9.55
CA LEU A 63 -8.89 12.21 -9.15
C LEU A 63 -9.34 13.11 -8.01
N ILE A 64 -8.43 13.52 -7.12
CA ILE A 64 -8.79 14.32 -5.94
C ILE A 64 -8.81 15.83 -6.20
N VAL A 65 -8.35 16.29 -7.37
CA VAL A 65 -8.37 17.73 -7.73
C VAL A 65 -9.80 18.27 -7.62
N ASP A 66 -9.93 19.41 -6.92
CA ASP A 66 -11.21 20.12 -6.69
C ASP A 66 -12.30 19.25 -6.01
N THR A 67 -11.89 18.20 -5.28
CA THR A 67 -12.77 17.39 -4.44
C THR A 67 -12.54 17.67 -2.95
N PRO A 68 -13.45 17.25 -2.05
CA PRO A 68 -13.23 17.34 -0.60
C PRO A 68 -12.01 16.54 -0.11
N TYR A 69 -11.44 15.66 -0.92
CA TYR A 69 -10.29 14.81 -0.61
C TYR A 69 -8.94 15.49 -0.88
N ALA A 70 -8.92 16.63 -1.58
CA ALA A 70 -7.68 17.28 -2.03
C ALA A 70 -6.70 17.59 -0.88
N GLU A 71 -7.21 17.89 0.32
CA GLU A 71 -6.39 18.26 1.47
C GLU A 71 -6.40 17.20 2.59
N GLN A 72 -7.09 16.07 2.39
CA GLN A 72 -7.19 15.03 3.41
C GLN A 72 -5.93 14.16 3.48
N PRO A 73 -5.56 13.65 4.67
CA PRO A 73 -4.58 12.59 4.82
C PRO A 73 -4.97 11.35 4.02
N LEU A 74 -3.98 10.59 3.53
CA LEU A 74 -4.23 9.39 2.73
C LEU A 74 -5.12 8.37 3.44
N GLU A 75 -4.90 8.14 4.74
CA GLU A 75 -5.69 7.21 5.54
C GLU A 75 -7.16 7.62 5.64
N ASP A 76 -7.44 8.92 5.80
CA ASP A 76 -8.81 9.45 5.84
C ASP A 76 -9.52 9.26 4.49
N ILE A 77 -8.80 9.40 3.38
CA ILE A 77 -9.33 9.11 2.04
C ILE A 77 -9.65 7.63 1.90
N VAL A 78 -8.74 6.73 2.34
CA VAL A 78 -8.97 5.27 2.32
C VAL A 78 -10.22 4.90 3.11
N VAL A 79 -10.44 5.52 4.25
CA VAL A 79 -11.59 5.22 5.12
C VAL A 79 -12.90 5.76 4.56
N SER A 80 -12.90 6.96 3.96
CA SER A 80 -14.13 7.71 3.65
C SER A 80 -14.52 7.76 2.19
N ALA A 81 -13.58 7.54 1.26
CA ALA A 81 -13.86 7.60 -0.17
C ALA A 81 -14.47 6.30 -0.70
N ASP A 82 -15.11 6.42 -1.87
CA ASP A 82 -15.63 5.28 -2.63
C ASP A 82 -15.17 5.33 -4.10
N GLY A 83 -15.45 4.24 -4.85
CA GLY A 83 -15.21 4.16 -6.28
C GLY A 83 -13.73 4.33 -6.66
N ALA A 84 -13.47 5.14 -7.69
CA ALA A 84 -12.12 5.31 -8.23
C ALA A 84 -11.15 6.00 -7.24
N ILE A 85 -11.63 6.96 -6.45
CA ILE A 85 -10.80 7.63 -5.44
C ILE A 85 -10.37 6.63 -4.37
N PHE A 86 -11.31 5.86 -3.80
CA PHE A 86 -10.99 4.79 -2.87
C PHE A 86 -9.99 3.80 -3.46
N ASN A 87 -10.26 3.27 -4.67
CA ASN A 87 -9.41 2.26 -5.27
C ASN A 87 -7.95 2.73 -5.39
N ASN A 88 -7.72 3.97 -5.84
CA ASN A 88 -6.35 4.48 -6.01
C ASN A 88 -5.71 4.88 -4.68
N ALA A 89 -6.47 5.45 -3.74
CA ALA A 89 -5.97 5.78 -2.41
C ALA A 89 -5.59 4.53 -1.62
N ALA A 90 -6.47 3.52 -1.62
CA ALA A 90 -6.22 2.27 -0.92
C ALA A 90 -5.06 1.51 -1.56
N GLN A 91 -4.99 1.42 -2.90
CA GLN A 91 -3.84 0.79 -3.57
C GLN A 91 -2.53 1.52 -3.29
N MET A 92 -2.52 2.85 -3.29
CA MET A 92 -1.34 3.61 -2.88
C MET A 92 -0.91 3.24 -1.47
N TRP A 93 -1.84 3.29 -0.51
CA TRP A 93 -1.57 2.99 0.90
C TRP A 93 -1.12 1.53 1.11
N ASN A 94 -1.81 0.58 0.47
CA ASN A 94 -1.52 -0.85 0.58
C ASN A 94 -0.10 -1.17 0.08
N HIS A 95 0.31 -0.58 -1.05
CA HIS A 95 1.65 -0.79 -1.60
C HIS A 95 2.74 -0.19 -0.72
N GLU A 96 2.57 1.04 -0.22
CA GLU A 96 3.51 1.64 0.73
C GLU A 96 3.66 0.76 1.97
N PHE A 97 2.54 0.32 2.53
CA PHE A 97 2.51 -0.54 3.68
C PHE A 97 3.21 -1.89 3.44
N PHE A 98 2.96 -2.50 2.28
CA PHE A 98 3.58 -3.76 1.85
C PHE A 98 5.09 -3.63 1.62
N PHE A 99 5.53 -2.60 0.90
CA PHE A 99 6.97 -2.43 0.66
C PHE A 99 7.75 -2.13 1.95
N ASP A 100 7.16 -1.38 2.88
CA ASP A 100 7.79 -1.04 4.16
C ASP A 100 8.03 -2.27 5.06
N GLU A 101 7.25 -3.34 4.91
CA GLU A 101 7.39 -4.55 5.73
C GLU A 101 8.33 -5.60 5.15
N LEU A 102 8.94 -5.34 3.99
CA LEU A 102 9.88 -6.26 3.36
C LEU A 102 11.32 -5.82 3.63
N SER A 103 12.20 -6.80 3.83
CA SER A 103 13.61 -6.53 4.12
C SER A 103 14.52 -7.64 3.57
N PRO A 104 15.71 -7.29 3.03
CA PRO A 104 16.74 -8.26 2.73
C PRO A 104 17.36 -8.90 3.99
N LYS A 105 17.13 -8.31 5.16
CA LYS A 105 17.63 -8.75 6.46
C LYS A 105 16.50 -9.15 7.41
N ALA A 106 15.46 -9.73 6.86
CA ALA A 106 14.29 -10.17 7.62
C ALA A 106 14.65 -11.16 8.73
N GLN A 107 14.01 -11.02 9.87
CA GLN A 107 14.02 -12.03 10.92
C GLN A 107 13.11 -13.18 10.51
N THR A 108 13.38 -14.38 11.03
CA THR A 108 12.59 -15.57 10.64
C THR A 108 11.21 -15.63 11.31
N ARG A 109 10.99 -14.87 12.38
CA ARG A 109 9.75 -14.85 13.16
C ARG A 109 9.67 -13.63 14.09
N PRO A 110 8.47 -13.23 14.50
CA PRO A 110 8.30 -12.19 15.52
C PRO A 110 8.76 -12.65 16.90
N THR A 111 8.92 -11.69 17.80
CA THR A 111 9.32 -11.89 19.18
C THR A 111 8.35 -11.16 20.14
N GLY A 112 8.65 -11.18 21.43
CA GLY A 112 8.03 -10.33 22.44
C GLY A 112 6.50 -10.37 22.48
N ALA A 113 5.89 -9.18 22.56
CA ALA A 113 4.45 -9.04 22.72
C ALA A 113 3.64 -9.51 21.50
N LEU A 114 4.15 -9.27 20.30
CA LEU A 114 3.49 -9.73 19.07
C LEU A 114 3.45 -11.25 18.98
N LEU A 115 4.57 -11.93 19.26
CA LEU A 115 4.58 -13.40 19.26
C LEU A 115 3.59 -13.97 20.26
N LYS A 116 3.55 -13.41 21.48
CA LYS A 116 2.58 -13.83 22.50
C LYS A 116 1.12 -13.65 22.01
N ALA A 117 0.80 -12.51 21.41
CA ALA A 117 -0.53 -12.27 20.86
C ALA A 117 -0.86 -13.24 19.71
N ILE A 118 0.11 -13.57 18.87
CA ILE A 118 -0.05 -14.57 17.81
C ILE A 118 -0.35 -15.95 18.42
N ASP A 119 0.40 -16.37 19.41
CA ASP A 119 0.17 -17.66 20.09
C ASP A 119 -1.21 -17.72 20.76
N GLU A 120 -1.64 -16.63 21.39
CA GLU A 120 -2.96 -16.53 22.03
C GLU A 120 -4.13 -16.57 21.01
N ASN A 121 -3.99 -15.95 19.82
CA ASN A 121 -5.06 -15.85 18.83
C ASN A 121 -5.07 -17.00 17.82
N PHE A 122 -3.91 -17.56 17.50
CA PHE A 122 -3.77 -18.57 16.44
C PHE A 122 -3.23 -19.91 16.92
N GLY A 123 -2.76 -19.99 18.18
CA GLY A 123 -2.18 -21.20 18.80
C GLY A 123 -0.68 -21.29 18.61
N SER A 124 -0.10 -20.79 17.49
CA SER A 124 1.33 -20.65 17.26
C SER A 124 1.62 -19.79 16.03
N PHE A 125 2.86 -19.34 15.91
CA PHE A 125 3.32 -18.66 14.70
C PHE A 125 3.18 -19.53 13.45
N ASP A 126 3.49 -20.83 13.52
CA ASP A 126 3.35 -21.74 12.39
C ASP A 126 1.88 -21.91 11.98
N GLN A 127 0.95 -21.87 12.92
CA GLN A 127 -0.47 -21.88 12.62
C GLN A 127 -0.96 -20.56 11.99
N LEU A 128 -0.48 -19.40 12.46
CA LEU A 128 -0.72 -18.13 11.78
C LEU A 128 -0.25 -18.20 10.33
N LYS A 129 1.01 -18.65 10.11
CA LYS A 129 1.60 -18.78 8.77
C LYS A 129 0.72 -19.65 7.86
N ALA A 130 0.37 -20.85 8.29
CA ALA A 130 -0.47 -21.76 7.53
C ALA A 130 -1.86 -21.18 7.22
N GLN A 131 -2.47 -20.44 8.16
CA GLN A 131 -3.78 -19.82 7.97
C GLN A 131 -3.70 -18.64 6.97
N MET A 132 -2.67 -17.82 7.05
CA MET A 132 -2.46 -16.72 6.09
C MET A 132 -2.16 -17.24 4.68
N GLU A 133 -1.30 -18.26 4.54
CA GLU A 133 -1.02 -18.90 3.25
C GLU A 133 -2.30 -19.48 2.63
N LYS A 134 -3.11 -20.16 3.44
CA LYS A 134 -4.42 -20.68 2.99
C LYS A 134 -5.36 -19.56 2.55
N ALA A 135 -5.43 -18.47 3.30
CA ALA A 135 -6.26 -17.31 2.96
C ALA A 135 -5.79 -16.65 1.67
N ALA A 136 -4.47 -16.47 1.49
CA ALA A 136 -3.87 -15.87 0.32
C ALA A 136 -4.06 -16.73 -0.95
N ALA A 137 -3.85 -18.03 -0.86
CA ALA A 137 -4.09 -18.96 -1.97
C ALA A 137 -5.58 -19.07 -2.33
N GLY A 138 -6.46 -18.98 -1.32
CA GLY A 138 -7.90 -19.14 -1.48
C GLY A 138 -8.66 -17.88 -1.90
N LEU A 139 -8.05 -16.70 -1.86
CA LEU A 139 -8.72 -15.46 -2.28
C LEU A 139 -9.00 -15.49 -3.77
N PHE A 140 -10.29 -15.47 -4.14
CA PHE A 140 -10.68 -15.46 -5.54
C PHE A 140 -10.41 -14.12 -6.21
N GLY A 141 -9.63 -14.14 -7.29
CA GLY A 141 -9.25 -12.93 -8.03
C GLY A 141 -8.10 -12.16 -7.39
N SER A 142 -8.10 -10.86 -7.58
CA SER A 142 -7.10 -9.92 -7.05
C SER A 142 -7.48 -9.44 -5.66
N GLY A 143 -6.50 -9.17 -4.82
CA GLY A 143 -6.76 -8.62 -3.51
C GLY A 143 -5.55 -8.67 -2.57
N TRP A 144 -5.84 -8.54 -1.29
CA TRP A 144 -4.87 -8.46 -0.20
C TRP A 144 -5.28 -9.34 0.97
N VAL A 145 -4.31 -9.96 1.61
CA VAL A 145 -4.54 -10.72 2.85
C VAL A 145 -3.77 -10.07 3.98
N TRP A 146 -4.48 -9.74 5.04
CA TRP A 146 -3.99 -8.94 6.14
C TRP A 146 -3.93 -9.73 7.44
N LEU A 147 -2.89 -9.50 8.24
CA LEU A 147 -2.94 -9.65 9.69
C LEU A 147 -3.33 -8.29 10.28
N ALA A 148 -4.42 -8.22 11.00
CA ALA A 148 -4.91 -6.98 11.59
C ALA A 148 -5.37 -7.17 13.04
N GLU A 149 -5.31 -6.09 13.81
CA GLU A 149 -5.80 -6.04 15.19
C GLU A 149 -7.14 -5.29 15.23
N ASP A 150 -8.14 -5.86 15.88
CA ASP A 150 -9.41 -5.20 16.08
C ASP A 150 -9.39 -4.26 17.31
N LYS A 151 -10.48 -3.52 17.52
CA LYS A 151 -10.62 -2.56 18.64
C LYS A 151 -10.55 -3.20 20.02
N SER A 152 -10.68 -4.50 20.13
CA SER A 152 -10.54 -5.25 21.40
C SER A 152 -9.12 -5.74 21.65
N GLY A 153 -8.20 -5.53 20.69
CA GLY A 153 -6.83 -6.03 20.74
C GLY A 153 -6.68 -7.46 20.20
N LYS A 154 -7.73 -8.02 19.59
CA LYS A 154 -7.70 -9.37 19.02
C LYS A 154 -7.11 -9.35 17.62
N LEU A 155 -6.19 -10.27 17.34
CA LEU A 155 -5.63 -10.46 16.01
C LEU A 155 -6.56 -11.29 15.12
N ALA A 156 -6.70 -10.89 13.87
CA ALA A 156 -7.49 -11.59 12.87
C ALA A 156 -6.80 -11.58 11.51
N ILE A 157 -7.06 -12.62 10.71
CA ILE A 157 -6.71 -12.65 9.28
C ILE A 157 -7.92 -12.14 8.51
N VAL A 158 -7.69 -11.09 7.70
CA VAL A 158 -8.71 -10.44 6.89
C VAL A 158 -8.34 -10.58 5.42
N SER A 159 -9.24 -11.13 4.62
CA SER A 159 -9.06 -11.27 3.16
C SER A 159 -9.94 -10.26 2.45
N GLU A 160 -9.33 -9.39 1.66
CA GLU A 160 -10.02 -8.29 0.99
C GLU A 160 -9.80 -8.36 -0.52
N GLN A 161 -10.88 -8.25 -1.27
CA GLN A 161 -10.79 -8.19 -2.73
C GLN A 161 -10.35 -6.82 -3.23
N ASN A 162 -9.70 -6.81 -4.39
CA ASN A 162 -9.27 -5.60 -5.09
C ASN A 162 -8.38 -4.70 -4.21
N ALA A 163 -8.82 -3.49 -3.90
CA ALA A 163 -8.12 -2.51 -3.07
C ALA A 163 -8.50 -2.57 -1.58
N GLY A 164 -9.28 -3.58 -1.16
CA GLY A 164 -9.84 -3.63 0.18
C GLY A 164 -8.79 -3.53 1.30
N ASN A 165 -9.17 -2.82 2.37
CA ASN A 165 -8.26 -2.45 3.45
C ASN A 165 -8.97 -2.49 4.81
N PRO A 166 -8.39 -3.12 5.85
CA PRO A 166 -8.98 -3.24 7.20
C PRO A 166 -9.24 -1.91 7.89
N LEU A 167 -8.56 -0.82 7.51
CA LEU A 167 -8.82 0.54 8.03
C LEU A 167 -10.30 0.93 7.90
N ARG A 168 -10.98 0.49 6.85
CA ARG A 168 -12.41 0.78 6.63
C ARG A 168 -13.32 0.20 7.71
N TYR A 169 -12.87 -0.82 8.39
CA TYR A 169 -13.59 -1.49 9.49
C TYR A 169 -13.09 -1.05 10.85
N GLY A 170 -12.18 -0.05 10.88
CA GLY A 170 -11.56 0.43 12.10
C GLY A 170 -10.63 -0.59 12.75
N MET A 171 -10.08 -1.50 11.96
CA MET A 171 -9.02 -2.41 12.40
C MET A 171 -7.65 -1.78 12.11
N LYS A 172 -6.64 -2.17 12.86
CA LYS A 172 -5.25 -1.75 12.71
C LYS A 172 -4.49 -2.80 11.91
N PRO A 173 -4.09 -2.54 10.64
CA PRO A 173 -3.26 -3.44 9.86
C PRO A 173 -1.88 -3.60 10.50
N LEU A 174 -1.34 -4.83 10.50
CA LEU A 174 -0.02 -5.15 11.03
C LEU A 174 0.94 -5.63 9.94
N MET A 175 0.48 -6.54 9.06
CA MET A 175 1.19 -6.98 7.86
C MET A 175 0.20 -7.39 6.78
N CYS A 176 0.66 -7.51 5.55
CA CYS A 176 -0.18 -7.96 4.45
C CYS A 176 0.59 -8.77 3.39
N PHE A 177 -0.17 -9.48 2.56
CA PHE A 177 0.30 -10.05 1.30
C PHE A 177 -0.51 -9.47 0.15
N ASP A 178 0.20 -8.95 -0.84
CA ASP A 178 -0.39 -8.62 -2.13
C ASP A 178 -0.57 -9.91 -2.93
N VAL A 179 -1.82 -10.24 -3.26
CA VAL A 179 -2.15 -11.40 -4.09
C VAL A 179 -2.73 -11.01 -5.45
N TRP A 180 -2.57 -9.76 -5.85
CA TRP A 180 -2.71 -9.36 -7.24
C TRP A 180 -1.66 -10.07 -8.08
N GLU A 181 -2.01 -10.50 -9.29
CA GLU A 181 -1.07 -11.19 -10.18
C GLU A 181 0.16 -10.35 -10.53
N HIS A 182 0.02 -9.02 -10.58
CA HIS A 182 1.15 -8.12 -10.83
C HIS A 182 2.27 -8.23 -9.77
N ALA A 183 1.95 -8.65 -8.56
CA ALA A 183 2.92 -8.77 -7.48
C ALA A 183 3.84 -9.99 -7.60
N TYR A 184 3.41 -11.02 -8.35
CA TYR A 184 4.15 -12.30 -8.36
C TYR A 184 4.25 -13.00 -9.72
N TYR A 185 3.47 -12.61 -10.72
CA TYR A 185 3.33 -13.39 -11.95
C TYR A 185 4.63 -13.48 -12.77
N ILE A 186 5.49 -12.47 -12.73
CA ILE A 186 6.80 -12.48 -13.39
C ILE A 186 7.65 -13.65 -12.89
N ASP A 187 7.73 -13.83 -11.56
CA ASP A 187 8.60 -14.82 -10.93
C ASP A 187 7.93 -16.19 -10.80
N TYR A 188 6.66 -16.21 -10.48
CA TYR A 188 5.96 -17.45 -10.09
C TYR A 188 4.87 -17.88 -11.06
N ARG A 189 4.49 -17.08 -12.04
CA ARG A 189 3.37 -17.33 -12.96
C ARG A 189 2.08 -17.57 -12.14
N ASN A 190 1.39 -18.68 -12.41
CA ASN A 190 0.15 -19.04 -11.71
C ASN A 190 0.35 -19.68 -10.32
N ARG A 191 1.60 -19.73 -9.81
CA ARG A 191 1.92 -20.37 -8.54
C ARG A 191 1.85 -19.38 -7.38
N ARG A 192 0.67 -18.80 -7.14
CA ARG A 192 0.43 -17.84 -6.05
C ARG A 192 0.87 -18.37 -4.69
N ALA A 193 0.58 -19.64 -4.39
CA ALA A 193 0.94 -20.25 -3.12
C ALA A 193 2.46 -20.25 -2.88
N ASP A 194 3.26 -20.55 -3.93
CA ASP A 194 4.73 -20.53 -3.83
C ASP A 194 5.25 -19.11 -3.60
N ALA A 195 4.66 -18.11 -4.29
CA ALA A 195 5.01 -16.71 -4.11
C ALA A 195 4.77 -16.24 -2.68
N VAL A 196 3.59 -16.54 -2.13
CA VAL A 196 3.25 -16.19 -0.73
C VAL A 196 4.17 -16.91 0.25
N ALA A 197 4.45 -18.19 0.04
CA ALA A 197 5.37 -18.95 0.89
C ALA A 197 6.79 -18.35 0.88
N ALA A 198 7.27 -17.86 -0.25
CA ALA A 198 8.59 -17.25 -0.36
C ALA A 198 8.68 -15.88 0.34
N LEU A 199 7.58 -15.11 0.41
CA LEU A 199 7.58 -13.78 1.04
C LEU A 199 7.82 -13.83 2.55
N TRP A 200 7.52 -14.94 3.24
CA TRP A 200 7.78 -15.06 4.67
C TRP A 200 9.26 -14.84 5.04
N ASP A 201 10.18 -15.19 4.15
CA ASP A 201 11.61 -14.99 4.34
C ASP A 201 12.03 -13.52 4.16
N ARG A 202 11.11 -12.65 3.79
CA ARG A 202 11.34 -11.22 3.53
C ARG A 202 10.57 -10.30 4.45
N ILE A 203 9.71 -10.81 5.32
CA ILE A 203 8.97 -9.99 6.29
C ILE A 203 9.92 -9.44 7.36
N ASP A 204 10.01 -8.13 7.47
CA ASP A 204 10.69 -7.44 8.58
C ASP A 204 9.79 -7.43 9.81
N TRP A 205 10.01 -8.40 10.67
CA TRP A 205 9.22 -8.51 11.90
C TRP A 205 9.42 -7.34 12.85
N THR A 206 10.52 -6.59 12.75
CA THR A 206 10.70 -5.36 13.54
C THR A 206 9.64 -4.32 13.16
N VAL A 207 9.38 -4.14 11.87
CA VAL A 207 8.34 -3.23 11.37
C VAL A 207 6.95 -3.69 11.84
N VAL A 208 6.66 -4.99 11.76
CA VAL A 208 5.37 -5.54 12.20
C VAL A 208 5.18 -5.38 13.72
N GLU A 209 6.22 -5.62 14.51
CA GLU A 209 6.23 -5.41 15.97
C GLU A 209 6.03 -3.93 16.34
N GLU A 210 6.67 -3.01 15.62
CA GLU A 210 6.47 -1.57 15.81
C GLU A 210 5.04 -1.14 15.50
N ARG A 211 4.43 -1.67 14.42
CA ARG A 211 3.02 -1.42 14.08
C ARG A 211 2.10 -1.96 15.18
N TYR A 212 2.38 -3.16 15.69
CA TYR A 212 1.63 -3.74 16.78
C TYR A 212 1.72 -2.90 18.07
N ALA A 213 2.91 -2.38 18.40
CA ALA A 213 3.16 -1.59 19.60
C ALA A 213 2.53 -0.18 19.57
N LYS A 214 2.26 0.38 18.38
CA LYS A 214 1.56 1.68 18.23
C LYS A 214 0.13 1.55 18.75
N LYS A 215 -0.24 2.50 19.64
CA LYS A 215 -1.59 2.61 20.20
C LYS A 215 -2.51 3.41 19.29
#